data_ead3b8a28f4607f860e7c5e3132a68fe
#
_entry.id   ead3b8a28f4607f860e7c5e3132a68fe
#
_cell.length_a   1.000
_cell.length_b   1.000
_cell.length_c   1.000
_cell.angle_alpha   90.00
_cell.angle_beta   90.00
_cell.angle_gamma   90.00
#
_symmetry.space_group_name_H-M   'P 1'
#
loop_
_entity.id
_entity.type
_entity.pdbx_description
1 polymer ?
#
loop_
_entity_poly.entity_id
_entity_poly.type
_entity_poly.pdbx_seq_one_letter_code
_entity_poly.pdbx_strand_id
1 'polypeptide(L)'
;MQNIKQIVIAALQTLITDPLHDESKIAAFFTPDYQQSVDGKQLDYHGFIKHMKAIKSHTKRMSISIKSVVAENDTVFTHHYVNVEKNQGEKSEFEVFARFTLSSEKIIRCEELTRMINGLPGDSDLGSRS
;
A
#
# COMPACT_ATOMS: atom_id res chain seq x y z
N MET A 1 9.32 -3.95 -22.40
CA MET A 1 9.36 -4.48 -21.02
C MET A 1 9.25 -3.33 -20.06
N GLN A 2 8.29 -3.36 -19.14
CA GLN A 2 8.15 -2.29 -18.18
C GLN A 2 9.23 -2.40 -17.09
N ASN A 3 9.66 -1.22 -16.64
CA ASN A 3 10.59 -1.13 -15.51
C ASN A 3 9.83 -1.49 -14.23
N ILE A 4 10.37 -2.42 -13.41
CA ILE A 4 9.69 -2.87 -12.20
C ILE A 4 9.49 -1.75 -11.19
N LYS A 5 10.37 -0.74 -11.16
CA LYS A 5 10.17 0.43 -10.30
C LYS A 5 8.90 1.18 -10.70
N GLN A 6 8.67 1.36 -11.99
CA GLN A 6 7.48 2.05 -12.48
C GLN A 6 6.21 1.26 -12.18
N ILE A 7 6.27 -0.07 -12.25
CA ILE A 7 5.12 -0.92 -11.89
C ILE A 7 4.74 -0.69 -10.43
N VAL A 8 5.72 -0.69 -9.52
CA VAL A 8 5.46 -0.49 -8.09
C VAL A 8 4.94 0.93 -7.82
N ILE A 9 5.54 1.95 -8.45
CA ILE A 9 5.08 3.33 -8.31
C ILE A 9 3.62 3.45 -8.76
N ALA A 10 3.30 2.91 -9.94
CA ALA A 10 1.94 2.96 -10.47
C ALA A 10 0.95 2.21 -9.57
N ALA A 11 1.36 1.05 -9.03
CA ALA A 11 0.53 0.27 -8.13
C ALA A 11 0.23 1.06 -6.85
N LEU A 12 1.25 1.66 -6.24
CA LEU A 12 1.08 2.45 -5.02
C LEU A 12 0.18 3.66 -5.26
N GLN A 13 0.38 4.37 -6.36
CA GLN A 13 -0.46 5.53 -6.69
C GLN A 13 -1.91 5.10 -6.90
N THR A 14 -2.13 4.01 -7.62
CA THR A 14 -3.48 3.51 -7.85
C THR A 14 -4.16 3.07 -6.55
N LEU A 15 -3.45 2.31 -5.70
CA LEU A 15 -4.01 1.85 -4.43
C LEU A 15 -4.35 3.00 -3.49
N ILE A 16 -3.46 3.99 -3.40
CA ILE A 16 -3.57 5.02 -2.37
C ILE A 16 -4.42 6.20 -2.84
N THR A 17 -4.19 6.69 -4.07
CA THR A 17 -4.82 7.95 -4.50
C THR A 17 -6.17 7.77 -5.17
N ASP A 18 -6.50 6.58 -5.67
CA ASP A 18 -7.82 6.34 -6.26
C ASP A 18 -8.86 6.35 -5.14
N PRO A 19 -9.87 7.24 -5.18
CA PRO A 19 -10.88 7.28 -4.12
C PRO A 19 -11.82 6.08 -4.14
N LEU A 20 -11.88 5.36 -5.25
CA LEU A 20 -12.76 4.20 -5.40
C LEU A 20 -11.99 2.91 -5.16
N HIS A 21 -12.67 1.94 -4.56
CA HIS A 21 -12.13 0.59 -4.45
C HIS A 21 -12.47 -0.16 -5.73
N ASP A 22 -11.46 -0.44 -6.55
CA ASP A 22 -11.64 -1.11 -7.84
C ASP A 22 -10.74 -2.34 -7.89
N GLU A 23 -11.34 -3.52 -7.71
CA GLU A 23 -10.59 -4.78 -7.66
C GLU A 23 -9.95 -5.12 -8.99
N SER A 24 -10.54 -4.68 -10.11
CA SER A 24 -9.95 -4.96 -11.43
C SER A 24 -8.65 -4.19 -11.63
N LYS A 25 -8.55 -2.97 -11.10
CA LYS A 25 -7.30 -2.21 -11.14
C LYS A 25 -6.24 -2.84 -10.25
N ILE A 26 -6.64 -3.34 -9.08
CA ILE A 26 -5.72 -4.03 -8.18
C ILE A 26 -5.20 -5.31 -8.85
N ALA A 27 -6.08 -6.08 -9.49
CA ALA A 27 -5.70 -7.31 -10.17
C ALA A 27 -4.72 -7.08 -11.33
N ALA A 28 -4.68 -5.86 -11.87
CA ALA A 28 -3.72 -5.53 -12.93
C ALA A 28 -2.28 -5.48 -12.40
N PHE A 29 -2.08 -5.20 -11.10
CA PHE A 29 -0.76 -5.04 -10.50
C PHE A 29 -0.34 -6.19 -9.58
N PHE A 30 -1.29 -6.95 -9.04
CA PHE A 30 -1.04 -7.96 -8.01
C PHE A 30 -1.49 -9.33 -8.50
N THR A 31 -0.71 -10.37 -8.16
CA THR A 31 -1.09 -11.74 -8.53
C THR A 31 -2.20 -12.28 -7.63
N PRO A 32 -2.95 -13.30 -8.09
CA PRO A 32 -4.00 -13.90 -7.25
C PRO A 32 -3.48 -14.55 -5.97
N ASP A 33 -2.21 -14.94 -5.95
CA ASP A 33 -1.57 -15.54 -4.77
C ASP A 33 -0.74 -14.54 -3.96
N TYR A 34 -0.97 -13.25 -4.19
CA TYR A 34 -0.27 -12.18 -3.48
C TYR A 34 -0.39 -12.34 -1.97
N GLN A 35 0.72 -12.06 -1.27
CA GLN A 35 0.77 -12.05 0.18
C GLN A 35 1.49 -10.79 0.67
N GLN A 36 1.06 -10.28 1.81
CA GLN A 36 1.75 -9.14 2.42
C GLN A 36 1.96 -9.36 3.92
N SER A 37 3.00 -8.73 4.43
CA SER A 37 3.27 -8.62 5.85
C SER A 37 3.46 -7.14 6.18
N VAL A 38 2.61 -6.59 7.05
CA VAL A 38 2.68 -5.20 7.48
C VAL A 38 2.85 -5.19 8.99
N ASP A 39 4.02 -4.74 9.45
CA ASP A 39 4.37 -4.69 10.86
C ASP A 39 4.17 -6.06 11.54
N GLY A 40 4.50 -7.14 10.80
CA GLY A 40 4.39 -8.51 11.28
C GLY A 40 3.01 -9.14 11.10
N LYS A 41 2.00 -8.39 10.68
CA LYS A 41 0.67 -8.92 10.43
C LYS A 41 0.56 -9.37 8.97
N GLN A 42 0.18 -10.63 8.76
CA GLN A 42 0.14 -11.22 7.42
C GLN A 42 -1.28 -11.27 6.87
N LEU A 43 -1.39 -10.97 5.57
CA LEU A 43 -2.64 -11.07 4.82
C LEU A 43 -2.36 -11.77 3.49
N ASP A 44 -3.31 -12.60 3.04
CA ASP A 44 -3.31 -13.11 1.68
C ASP A 44 -4.01 -12.11 0.75
N TYR A 45 -4.17 -12.46 -0.53
CA TYR A 45 -4.82 -11.57 -1.51
C TYR A 45 -6.23 -11.17 -1.06
N HIS A 46 -7.02 -12.14 -0.61
CA HIS A 46 -8.40 -11.87 -0.17
C HIS A 46 -8.43 -10.92 1.02
N GLY A 47 -7.56 -11.16 2.01
CA GLY A 47 -7.45 -10.27 3.18
C GLY A 47 -6.98 -8.88 2.79
N PHE A 48 -6.06 -8.77 1.84
CA PHE A 48 -5.57 -7.51 1.31
C PHE A 48 -6.69 -6.71 0.64
N ILE A 49 -7.50 -7.35 -0.21
CA ILE A 49 -8.64 -6.70 -0.86
C ILE A 49 -9.64 -6.18 0.18
N LYS A 50 -9.95 -7.01 1.17
CA LYS A 50 -10.87 -6.63 2.25
C LYS A 50 -10.32 -5.44 3.04
N HIS A 51 -9.01 -5.45 3.33
CA HIS A 51 -8.32 -4.38 4.03
C HIS A 51 -8.42 -3.06 3.25
N MET A 52 -8.12 -3.08 1.95
CA MET A 52 -8.17 -1.87 1.12
C MET A 52 -9.60 -1.32 1.02
N LYS A 53 -10.59 -2.21 0.90
CA LYS A 53 -11.99 -1.80 0.86
C LYS A 53 -12.40 -1.11 2.17
N ALA A 54 -11.98 -1.69 3.31
CA ALA A 54 -12.29 -1.12 4.62
C ALA A 54 -11.66 0.26 4.80
N ILE A 55 -10.38 0.41 4.43
CA ILE A 55 -9.69 1.70 4.53
C ILE A 55 -10.41 2.74 3.70
N LYS A 56 -10.75 2.44 2.46
CA LYS A 56 -11.39 3.42 1.57
C LYS A 56 -12.78 3.80 2.02
N SER A 57 -13.49 2.90 2.71
CA SER A 57 -14.81 3.22 3.25
C SER A 57 -14.75 4.18 4.44
N HIS A 58 -13.61 4.26 5.14
CA HIS A 58 -13.44 5.10 6.31
C HIS A 58 -12.65 6.39 6.02
N THR A 59 -12.16 6.57 4.80
CA THR A 59 -11.33 7.72 4.44
C THR A 59 -11.99 8.54 3.36
N LYS A 60 -11.83 9.87 3.47
CA LYS A 60 -12.28 10.82 2.46
C LYS A 60 -11.29 10.88 1.30
N ARG A 61 -10.00 10.90 1.63
CA ARG A 61 -8.91 10.89 0.63
C ARG A 61 -7.63 10.38 1.24
N MET A 62 -6.78 9.84 0.36
CA MET A 62 -5.41 9.49 0.72
C MET A 62 -4.48 9.99 -0.38
N SER A 63 -3.25 10.33 0.01
CA SER A 63 -2.21 10.70 -0.94
C SER A 63 -0.90 10.06 -0.54
N ILE A 64 0.01 9.94 -1.52
CA ILE A 64 1.30 9.31 -1.31
C ILE A 64 2.40 10.24 -1.80
N SER A 65 3.50 10.28 -1.05
CA SER A 65 4.72 10.99 -1.45
C SER A 65 5.86 9.99 -1.42
N ILE A 66 6.37 9.62 -2.59
CA ILE A 66 7.43 8.62 -2.72
C ILE A 66 8.77 9.35 -2.65
N LYS A 67 9.58 9.00 -1.64
CA LYS A 67 10.88 9.63 -1.41
C LYS A 67 12.01 8.90 -2.11
N SER A 68 11.97 7.57 -2.11
CA SER A 68 13.03 6.76 -2.72
C SER A 68 12.44 5.47 -3.27
N VAL A 69 12.94 5.06 -4.43
CA VAL A 69 12.61 3.77 -5.04
C VAL A 69 13.91 3.18 -5.57
N VAL A 70 14.29 2.00 -5.11
CA VAL A 70 15.45 1.29 -5.62
C VAL A 70 15.05 -0.13 -5.98
N ALA A 71 15.72 -0.69 -6.97
CA ALA A 71 15.40 -2.03 -7.45
C ALA A 71 16.67 -2.82 -7.73
N GLU A 72 16.59 -4.11 -7.42
CA GLU A 72 17.64 -5.08 -7.74
C GLU A 72 16.96 -6.41 -8.04
N ASN A 73 17.26 -7.00 -9.20
CA ASN A 73 16.64 -8.24 -9.68
C ASN A 73 15.11 -8.09 -9.75
N ASP A 74 14.36 -8.89 -8.99
CA ASP A 74 12.90 -8.86 -8.96
C ASP A 74 12.36 -8.13 -7.72
N THR A 75 13.21 -7.40 -7.00
CA THR A 75 12.88 -6.76 -5.75
C THR A 75 12.91 -5.23 -5.88
N VAL A 76 11.91 -4.58 -5.32
CA VAL A 76 11.83 -3.11 -5.28
C VAL A 76 11.64 -2.66 -3.84
N PHE A 77 12.49 -1.74 -3.38
CA PHE A 77 12.33 -1.10 -2.07
C PHE A 77 11.83 0.32 -2.25
N THR A 78 10.90 0.70 -1.40
CA THR A 78 10.40 2.08 -1.37
C THR A 78 10.52 2.66 0.03
N HIS A 79 10.74 3.99 0.05
CA HIS A 79 10.52 4.82 1.24
C HIS A 79 9.49 5.86 0.84
N HIS A 80 8.34 5.85 1.49
CA HIS A 80 7.27 6.78 1.11
C HIS A 80 6.44 7.18 2.33
N TYR A 81 5.66 8.26 2.14
CA TYR A 81 4.74 8.77 3.15
C TYR A 81 3.32 8.66 2.61
N VAL A 82 2.39 8.30 3.49
CA VAL A 82 0.97 8.24 3.17
C VAL A 82 0.24 9.22 4.07
N ASN A 83 -0.54 10.10 3.47
CA ASN A 83 -1.40 11.04 4.18
C ASN A 83 -2.84 10.57 4.04
N VAL A 84 -3.55 10.50 5.15
CA VAL A 84 -4.92 10.01 5.22
C VAL A 84 -5.81 11.10 5.80
N GLU A 85 -6.91 11.40 5.12
CA GLU A 85 -7.97 12.25 5.66
C GLU A 85 -9.21 11.38 5.84
N LYS A 86 -9.67 11.25 7.08
CA LYS A 86 -10.86 10.45 7.38
C LYS A 86 -12.13 11.18 7.00
N ASN A 87 -13.24 10.44 6.94
CA ASN A 87 -14.55 10.99 6.57
C ASN A 87 -14.97 12.17 7.44
N GLN A 88 -14.55 12.20 8.70
CA GLN A 88 -14.89 13.27 9.64
C GLN A 88 -13.84 14.39 9.68
N GLY A 89 -12.84 14.34 8.80
CA GLY A 89 -11.85 15.39 8.65
C GLY A 89 -10.56 15.20 9.44
N GLU A 90 -10.47 14.19 10.30
CA GLU A 90 -9.23 13.91 11.02
C GLU A 90 -8.14 13.46 10.06
N LYS A 91 -6.91 13.88 10.32
CA LYS A 91 -5.78 13.60 9.43
C LYS A 91 -4.71 12.78 10.13
N SER A 92 -4.09 11.86 9.39
CA SER A 92 -2.98 11.05 9.86
C SER A 92 -1.90 10.99 8.79
N GLU A 93 -0.64 10.87 9.23
CA GLU A 93 0.48 10.71 8.32
C GLU A 93 1.33 9.53 8.77
N PHE A 94 1.72 8.70 7.79
CA PHE A 94 2.51 7.49 8.04
C PHE A 94 3.77 7.50 7.18
N GLU A 95 4.86 7.02 7.78
CA GLU A 95 6.09 6.76 7.06
C GLU A 95 6.20 5.25 6.83
N VAL A 96 6.50 4.85 5.59
CA VAL A 96 6.50 3.44 5.19
C VAL A 96 7.83 3.08 4.53
N PHE A 97 8.42 1.97 4.96
CA PHE A 97 9.51 1.29 4.27
C PHE A 97 8.97 -0.05 3.80
N ALA A 98 9.07 -0.32 2.51
CA ALA A 98 8.44 -1.52 1.95
C ALA A 98 9.38 -2.23 0.99
N ARG A 99 9.27 -3.57 0.97
CA ARG A 99 9.96 -4.42 0.00
C ARG A 99 8.91 -5.16 -0.82
N PHE A 100 8.96 -4.95 -2.13
CA PHE A 100 8.07 -5.61 -3.08
C PHE A 100 8.83 -6.66 -3.87
N THR A 101 8.25 -7.83 -4.05
CA THR A 101 8.78 -8.86 -4.92
C THR A 101 7.83 -9.04 -6.10
N LEU A 102 8.38 -9.08 -7.32
CA LEU A 102 7.58 -9.19 -8.54
C LEU A 102 7.87 -10.48 -9.28
N SER A 103 6.89 -10.94 -10.05
CA SER A 103 7.02 -12.06 -10.96
C SER A 103 6.17 -11.73 -12.19
N SER A 104 6.76 -11.86 -13.38
CA SER A 104 6.05 -11.59 -14.65
C SER A 104 5.34 -10.24 -14.66
N GLU A 105 6.02 -9.22 -14.15
CA GLU A 105 5.56 -7.83 -14.13
C GLU A 105 4.37 -7.59 -13.19
N LYS A 106 4.14 -8.50 -12.23
CA LYS A 106 3.13 -8.30 -11.18
C LYS A 106 3.74 -8.50 -9.80
N ILE A 107 3.16 -7.83 -8.82
CA ILE A 107 3.61 -7.92 -7.43
C ILE A 107 3.06 -9.19 -6.81
N ILE A 108 3.94 -10.05 -6.27
CA ILE A 108 3.56 -11.30 -5.63
C ILE A 108 3.67 -11.23 -4.11
N ARG A 109 4.44 -10.28 -3.61
CA ARG A 109 4.67 -10.15 -2.16
C ARG A 109 5.04 -8.72 -1.80
N CYS A 110 4.59 -8.29 -0.62
CA CYS A 110 5.00 -7.02 -0.03
C CYS A 110 5.28 -7.23 1.46
N GLU A 111 6.37 -6.65 1.93
CA GLU A 111 6.72 -6.64 3.36
C GLU A 111 6.97 -5.20 3.76
N GLU A 112 6.26 -4.70 4.78
CA GLU A 112 6.29 -3.30 5.16
C GLU A 112 6.53 -3.10 6.64
N LEU A 113 7.24 -2.01 6.95
CA LEU A 113 7.27 -1.41 8.28
C LEU A 113 6.65 -0.03 8.19
N THR A 114 5.72 0.26 9.08
CA THR A 114 4.95 1.50 9.06
C THR A 114 5.07 2.20 10.41
N ARG A 115 5.24 3.52 10.37
CA ARG A 115 5.30 4.34 11.57
C ARG A 115 4.34 5.52 11.42
N MET A 116 3.44 5.72 12.40
CA MET A 116 2.58 6.89 12.40
C MET A 116 3.41 8.10 12.87
N ILE A 117 3.47 9.14 12.02
CA ILE A 117 4.19 10.37 12.32
C ILE A 117 3.26 11.35 13.01
N ASN A 118 2.01 11.42 12.56
CA ASN A 118 1.02 12.35 13.05
C ASN A 118 -0.36 11.72 12.93
N GLY A 119 -1.23 11.94 13.92
CA GLY A 119 -2.58 11.40 13.89
C GLY A 119 -3.06 11.01 15.27
N LEU A 120 -4.25 10.42 15.33
CA LEU A 120 -4.83 9.91 16.58
C LEU A 120 -4.15 8.60 16.97
N PRO A 121 -3.91 8.37 18.28
CA PRO A 121 -3.26 7.13 18.71
C PRO A 121 -3.93 5.85 18.21
N GLY A 122 -5.26 5.86 18.07
CA GLY A 122 -6.00 4.70 17.58
C GLY A 122 -5.74 4.37 16.12
N ASP A 123 -5.08 5.27 15.37
CA ASP A 123 -4.79 5.06 13.95
C ASP A 123 -3.40 4.47 13.71
N SER A 124 -2.61 4.24 14.76
CA SER A 124 -1.21 3.81 14.59
C SER A 124 -1.09 2.48 13.84
N ASP A 125 -2.11 1.62 13.88
CA ASP A 125 -2.13 0.33 13.19
C ASP A 125 -2.94 0.34 11.90
N LEU A 126 -3.25 1.53 11.36
CA LEU A 126 -4.12 1.64 10.18
C LEU A 126 -3.58 0.85 8.98
N GLY A 127 -2.25 0.81 8.81
CA GLY A 127 -1.63 0.08 7.71
C GLY A 127 -1.79 -1.43 7.80
N SER A 128 -2.04 -1.99 8.99
CA SER A 128 -2.18 -3.43 9.21
C SER A 128 -3.60 -3.82 9.64
N ARG A 129 -4.49 -2.85 9.80
CA ARG A 129 -5.87 -3.11 10.22
C ARG A 129 -6.66 -3.77 9.10
N SER A 130 -7.40 -4.78 9.43
CA SER A 130 -8.23 -5.50 8.46
C SER A 130 -9.72 -5.25 8.68
#